data_6dc1b3fd972cbd4372f274dfd368d935
#
_entry.id   6dc1b3fd972cbd4372f274dfd368d935
#
_cell.length_a   1.000
_cell.length_b   1.000
_cell.length_c   1.000
_cell.angle_alpha   90.00
_cell.angle_beta   90.00
_cell.angle_gamma   90.00
#
_symmetry.space_group_name_H-M   'P 1'
#
loop_
_entity.id
_entity.type
_entity.pdbx_description
1 polymer ?
#
loop_
_entity_poly.entity_id
_entity_poly.type
_entity_poly.pdbx_seq_one_letter_code
_entity_poly.pdbx_strand_id
1 'polypeptide(L)'
;MKKRISMAIAVATAAATMASVSVPVMADDVNITIFNSKMEVQSQFEELAAQYAEETGVGVEVYYNSDTVSAHLATRYSANDPYTIAMVDPKDIYSLAADHAIDLSDQSWVNETDYAIGVDGQINGFPTCLEARGVIYNADAIEAITGETFNPDDYKTLDSFKELLEKLKEGGMETPTGIMKEDWSLAAHFLAEVYEQQPDVEAFVSSLYEGTADLANNEKFNSLMDFFDVMMENNYAKDSAIAAERETTEMMLAEGQIAFMFGGNWDWSVINAYDYTENMGMMPVPQNTDDGSNEKLVGGAVSYTHLRAHETD
;
A
#
# COMPACT_ATOMS: atom_id res chain seq x y z
N MET A 1 -49.60 34.63 31.48
CA MET A 1 -48.49 34.04 32.22
C MET A 1 -48.12 32.72 31.58
N LYS A 2 -47.10 32.71 30.70
CA LYS A 2 -46.60 31.51 30.07
C LYS A 2 -45.20 31.22 30.66
N LYS A 3 -45.11 30.14 31.45
CA LYS A 3 -43.82 29.64 31.96
C LYS A 3 -43.04 28.97 30.84
N ARG A 4 -41.87 29.49 30.57
CA ARG A 4 -40.85 28.82 29.70
C ARG A 4 -40.09 27.82 30.57
N ILE A 5 -40.17 26.57 30.20
CA ILE A 5 -39.34 25.49 30.74
C ILE A 5 -38.11 25.40 29.84
N SER A 6 -36.97 25.78 30.37
CA SER A 6 -35.67 25.56 29.73
C SER A 6 -35.21 24.16 30.06
N MET A 7 -35.10 23.33 29.04
CA MET A 7 -34.57 21.98 29.13
C MET A 7 -33.07 22.07 28.88
N ALA A 8 -32.27 21.94 29.92
CA ALA A 8 -30.84 21.81 29.82
C ALA A 8 -30.50 20.37 29.43
N ILE A 9 -29.98 20.17 28.20
CA ILE A 9 -29.44 18.92 27.77
C ILE A 9 -28.00 18.88 28.29
N ALA A 10 -27.76 18.05 29.31
CA ALA A 10 -26.43 17.69 29.75
C ALA A 10 -25.89 16.62 28.79
N VAL A 11 -24.95 16.99 27.92
CA VAL A 11 -24.16 16.03 27.15
C VAL A 11 -23.14 15.42 28.12
N ALA A 12 -23.39 14.20 28.55
CA ALA A 12 -22.41 13.40 29.24
C ALA A 12 -21.49 12.75 28.19
N THR A 13 -20.33 13.37 27.96
CA THR A 13 -19.23 12.76 27.26
C THR A 13 -18.72 11.58 28.14
N ALA A 14 -19.13 10.38 27.82
CA ALA A 14 -18.50 9.18 28.34
C ALA A 14 -17.17 8.99 27.58
N ALA A 15 -16.08 9.47 28.18
CA ALA A 15 -14.75 9.05 27.79
C ALA A 15 -14.64 7.56 28.19
N ALA A 16 -14.84 6.68 27.22
CA ALA A 16 -14.46 5.30 27.36
C ALA A 16 -12.93 5.24 27.33
N THR A 17 -12.32 5.34 28.51
CA THR A 17 -10.94 4.87 28.69
C THR A 17 -10.99 3.37 28.46
N MET A 18 -10.57 2.93 27.27
CA MET A 18 -10.18 1.54 27.06
C MET A 18 -8.94 1.33 27.95
N ALA A 19 -9.17 0.81 29.14
CA ALA A 19 -8.12 0.21 29.91
C ALA A 19 -7.71 -1.05 29.13
N SER A 20 -6.57 -0.97 28.46
CA SER A 20 -5.88 -2.16 27.98
C SER A 20 -5.66 -3.04 29.21
N VAL A 21 -6.45 -4.08 29.34
CA VAL A 21 -6.17 -5.15 30.28
C VAL A 21 -4.97 -5.87 29.69
N SER A 22 -3.77 -5.44 30.08
CA SER A 22 -2.58 -6.24 29.89
C SER A 22 -2.78 -7.49 30.76
N VAL A 23 -3.17 -8.60 30.13
CA VAL A 23 -3.10 -9.92 30.77
C VAL A 23 -1.59 -10.14 31.00
N PRO A 24 -1.14 -10.34 32.23
CA PRO A 24 0.23 -10.70 32.46
C PRO A 24 0.45 -12.09 31.87
N VAL A 25 1.10 -12.14 30.70
CA VAL A 25 1.62 -13.39 30.16
C VAL A 25 2.76 -13.79 31.10
N MET A 26 2.51 -14.75 31.92
CA MET A 26 3.55 -15.44 32.69
C MET A 26 4.20 -16.45 31.77
N ALA A 27 5.04 -15.95 30.87
CA ALA A 27 5.89 -16.78 30.02
C ALA A 27 7.31 -16.72 30.54
N ASP A 28 7.91 -17.87 30.75
CA ASP A 28 9.34 -18.00 30.94
C ASP A 28 10.08 -17.54 29.66
N ASP A 29 10.73 -16.40 29.78
CA ASP A 29 11.98 -15.96 29.11
C ASP A 29 12.17 -16.01 27.57
N VAL A 30 11.21 -16.34 26.73
CA VAL A 30 11.37 -16.19 25.27
C VAL A 30 10.24 -15.35 24.72
N ASN A 31 10.47 -14.06 24.57
CA ASN A 31 9.55 -13.16 23.89
C ASN A 31 10.04 -12.93 22.47
N ILE A 32 9.17 -13.21 21.50
CA ILE A 32 9.37 -12.80 20.10
C ILE A 32 8.83 -11.39 19.96
N THR A 33 9.65 -10.49 19.44
CA THR A 33 9.23 -9.13 19.11
C THR A 33 9.15 -8.97 17.60
N ILE A 34 8.00 -8.50 17.11
CA ILE A 34 7.75 -8.29 15.69
C ILE A 34 7.58 -6.80 15.44
N PHE A 35 8.39 -6.22 14.57
CA PHE A 35 8.14 -4.91 14.02
C PHE A 35 7.21 -5.04 12.82
N ASN A 36 6.09 -4.34 12.85
CA ASN A 36 5.15 -4.23 11.74
C ASN A 36 5.22 -2.82 11.16
N SER A 37 5.48 -2.71 9.86
CA SER A 37 5.48 -1.43 9.13
C SER A 37 4.12 -1.08 8.51
N LYS A 38 3.11 -1.97 8.63
CA LYS A 38 1.80 -1.87 7.99
C LYS A 38 0.71 -1.67 9.05
N MET A 39 0.25 -0.43 9.21
CA MET A 39 -0.76 -0.08 10.21
C MET A 39 -2.09 -0.79 9.98
N GLU A 40 -2.44 -0.98 8.73
CA GLU A 40 -3.71 -1.58 8.28
C GLU A 40 -3.93 -3.02 8.75
N VAL A 41 -2.86 -3.72 9.14
CA VAL A 41 -2.92 -5.10 9.64
C VAL A 41 -2.48 -5.25 11.09
N GLN A 42 -2.24 -4.16 11.81
CA GLN A 42 -1.74 -4.19 13.19
C GLN A 42 -2.63 -5.03 14.12
N SER A 43 -3.94 -4.79 14.09
CA SER A 43 -4.89 -5.50 14.97
C SER A 43 -4.96 -7.00 14.69
N GLN A 44 -4.87 -7.40 13.42
CA GLN A 44 -4.86 -8.81 13.02
C GLN A 44 -3.58 -9.51 13.50
N PHE A 45 -2.44 -8.82 13.44
CA PHE A 45 -1.20 -9.38 13.98
C PHE A 45 -1.23 -9.50 15.49
N GLU A 46 -1.80 -8.55 16.20
CA GLU A 46 -1.97 -8.64 17.66
C GLU A 46 -2.88 -9.81 18.07
N GLU A 47 -3.97 -10.04 17.33
CA GLU A 47 -4.84 -11.21 17.54
C GLU A 47 -4.11 -12.54 17.28
N LEU A 48 -3.38 -12.64 16.17
CA LEU A 48 -2.59 -13.83 15.84
C LEU A 48 -1.46 -14.07 16.85
N ALA A 49 -0.80 -13.02 17.32
CA ALA A 49 0.22 -13.08 18.36
C ALA A 49 -0.36 -13.63 19.67
N ALA A 50 -1.54 -13.14 20.05
CA ALA A 50 -2.23 -13.63 21.25
C ALA A 50 -2.63 -15.11 21.12
N GLN A 51 -3.16 -15.51 19.95
CA GLN A 51 -3.50 -16.90 19.68
C GLN A 51 -2.26 -17.81 19.73
N TYR A 52 -1.17 -17.39 19.10
CA TYR A 52 0.08 -18.16 19.11
C TYR A 52 0.63 -18.31 20.53
N ALA A 53 0.58 -17.25 21.33
CA ALA A 53 1.01 -17.31 22.73
C ALA A 53 0.13 -18.28 23.56
N GLU A 54 -1.18 -18.31 23.33
CA GLU A 54 -2.08 -19.26 23.99
C GLU A 54 -1.78 -20.72 23.60
N GLU A 55 -1.50 -20.97 22.31
CA GLU A 55 -1.25 -22.31 21.79
C GLU A 55 0.13 -22.86 22.17
N THR A 56 1.14 -22.00 22.23
CA THR A 56 2.55 -22.44 22.39
C THR A 56 3.17 -22.12 23.73
N GLY A 57 2.61 -21.15 24.46
CA GLY A 57 3.21 -20.58 25.67
C GLY A 57 4.34 -19.58 25.39
N VAL A 58 4.62 -19.25 24.12
CA VAL A 58 5.65 -18.27 23.72
C VAL A 58 5.00 -16.89 23.59
N GLY A 59 5.51 -15.91 24.34
CA GLY A 59 5.05 -14.52 24.22
C GLY A 59 5.46 -13.91 22.88
N VAL A 60 4.53 -13.21 22.24
CA VAL A 60 4.79 -12.46 20.98
C VAL A 60 4.24 -11.06 21.15
N GLU A 61 5.08 -10.06 20.93
CA GLU A 61 4.71 -8.66 20.97
C GLU A 61 4.86 -8.04 19.59
N VAL A 62 3.82 -7.34 19.12
CA VAL A 62 3.80 -6.69 17.81
C VAL A 62 3.88 -5.18 17.99
N TYR A 63 4.87 -4.57 17.38
CA TYR A 63 5.13 -3.13 17.45
C TYR A 63 4.89 -2.48 16.08
N TYR A 64 4.18 -1.38 16.08
CA TYR A 64 4.04 -0.49 14.94
C TYR A 64 4.72 0.85 15.22
N ASN A 65 5.33 1.43 14.19
CA ASN A 65 5.88 2.79 14.24
C ASN A 65 5.70 3.46 12.87
N SER A 66 5.30 4.73 12.87
CA SER A 66 5.08 5.53 11.66
C SER A 66 6.33 6.23 11.12
N ASP A 67 7.46 6.11 11.80
CA ASP A 67 8.73 6.66 11.31
C ASP A 67 9.23 5.90 10.08
N THR A 68 10.19 6.47 9.38
CA THR A 68 10.91 5.75 8.31
C THR A 68 11.52 4.47 8.88
N VAL A 69 11.20 3.33 8.27
CA VAL A 69 11.59 1.99 8.73
C VAL A 69 13.09 1.91 9.04
N SER A 70 13.94 2.33 8.11
CA SER A 70 15.40 2.28 8.28
C SER A 70 15.88 3.12 9.47
N ALA A 71 15.33 4.31 9.70
CA ALA A 71 15.68 5.17 10.83
C ALA A 71 15.21 4.58 12.16
N HIS A 72 14.02 3.99 12.18
CA HIS A 72 13.50 3.32 13.37
C HIS A 72 14.36 2.12 13.77
N LEU A 73 14.63 1.23 12.81
CA LEU A 73 15.48 0.05 13.06
C LEU A 73 16.90 0.43 13.47
N ALA A 74 17.51 1.44 12.83
CA ALA A 74 18.84 1.94 13.25
C ALA A 74 18.83 2.44 14.70
N THR A 75 17.76 3.06 15.14
CA THR A 75 17.61 3.50 16.55
C THR A 75 17.56 2.31 17.50
N ARG A 76 16.81 1.26 17.17
CA ARG A 76 16.72 0.03 17.96
C ARG A 76 18.06 -0.70 18.04
N TYR A 77 18.78 -0.82 16.90
CA TYR A 77 20.14 -1.40 16.91
C TYR A 77 21.11 -0.58 17.76
N SER A 78 21.06 0.75 17.67
CA SER A 78 21.91 1.62 18.48
C SER A 78 21.64 1.51 19.98
N ALA A 79 20.39 1.18 20.34
CA ALA A 79 19.99 0.93 21.72
C ALA A 79 20.32 -0.49 22.22
N ASN A 80 20.89 -1.35 21.36
CA ASN A 80 21.12 -2.77 21.62
C ASN A 80 19.84 -3.53 21.98
N ASP A 81 18.74 -3.17 21.29
CA ASP A 81 17.41 -3.71 21.52
C ASP A 81 16.69 -3.95 20.17
N PRO A 82 17.24 -4.79 19.28
CA PRO A 82 16.64 -5.10 17.98
C PRO A 82 15.38 -5.94 18.14
N TYR A 83 14.50 -5.88 17.15
CA TYR A 83 13.38 -6.82 17.05
C TYR A 83 13.87 -8.21 16.65
N THR A 84 13.10 -9.24 17.01
CA THR A 84 13.36 -10.62 16.57
C THR A 84 13.02 -10.78 15.07
N ILE A 85 11.90 -10.21 14.65
CA ILE A 85 11.38 -10.23 13.29
C ILE A 85 11.00 -8.82 12.90
N ALA A 86 11.26 -8.43 11.66
CA ALA A 86 10.79 -7.16 11.11
C ALA A 86 10.06 -7.37 9.79
N MET A 87 8.85 -6.83 9.68
CA MET A 87 8.12 -6.67 8.43
C MET A 87 8.58 -5.38 7.76
N VAL A 88 9.21 -5.52 6.62
CA VAL A 88 9.88 -4.42 5.93
C VAL A 88 9.78 -4.59 4.41
N ASP A 89 9.98 -3.52 3.68
CA ASP A 89 10.08 -3.61 2.22
C ASP A 89 11.41 -4.25 1.77
N PRO A 90 11.48 -4.83 0.57
CA PRO A 90 12.71 -5.42 0.04
C PRO A 90 13.93 -4.51 0.11
N LYS A 91 13.76 -3.19 -0.13
CA LYS A 91 14.86 -2.21 -0.03
C LYS A 91 15.51 -2.15 1.36
N ASP A 92 14.70 -2.36 2.41
CA ASP A 92 15.20 -2.37 3.78
C ASP A 92 15.95 -3.67 4.08
N ILE A 93 15.52 -4.80 3.48
CA ILE A 93 16.26 -6.06 3.56
C ILE A 93 17.64 -5.92 2.93
N TYR A 94 17.76 -5.30 1.76
CA TYR A 94 19.07 -5.05 1.13
C TYR A 94 20.01 -4.24 2.03
N SER A 95 19.47 -3.29 2.78
CA SER A 95 20.27 -2.49 3.73
C SER A 95 20.62 -3.22 5.02
N LEU A 96 19.82 -4.21 5.44
CA LEU A 96 19.99 -4.95 6.68
C LEU A 96 20.81 -6.25 6.51
N ALA A 97 20.84 -6.81 5.30
CA ALA A 97 21.31 -8.18 5.05
C ALA A 97 22.73 -8.42 5.53
N ALA A 98 23.66 -7.49 5.27
CA ALA A 98 25.06 -7.68 5.57
C ALA A 98 25.35 -7.84 7.08
N ASP A 99 24.70 -7.01 7.91
CA ASP A 99 25.05 -6.86 9.32
C ASP A 99 23.98 -7.44 10.27
N HIS A 100 22.72 -7.48 9.84
CA HIS A 100 21.60 -7.65 10.77
C HIS A 100 20.61 -8.76 10.39
N ALA A 101 20.44 -9.12 9.12
CA ALA A 101 19.54 -10.21 8.75
C ALA A 101 20.25 -11.58 8.84
N ILE A 102 19.48 -12.60 9.18
CA ILE A 102 19.97 -13.98 9.14
C ILE A 102 19.78 -14.58 7.76
N ASP A 103 20.55 -15.61 7.45
CA ASP A 103 20.38 -16.45 6.26
C ASP A 103 19.23 -17.44 6.47
N LEU A 104 18.21 -17.36 5.63
CA LEU A 104 17.02 -18.20 5.63
C LEU A 104 17.05 -19.27 4.54
N SER A 105 18.17 -19.44 3.84
CA SER A 105 18.29 -20.34 2.68
C SER A 105 17.94 -21.80 2.98
N ASP A 106 18.11 -22.23 4.22
CA ASP A 106 17.81 -23.60 4.67
C ASP A 106 16.31 -23.80 5.04
N GLN A 107 15.50 -22.77 4.96
CA GLN A 107 14.08 -22.87 5.31
C GLN A 107 13.30 -23.62 4.22
N SER A 108 12.35 -24.46 4.63
CA SER A 108 11.59 -25.34 3.70
C SER A 108 10.77 -24.55 2.68
N TRP A 109 10.24 -23.39 3.06
CA TRP A 109 9.40 -22.55 2.21
C TRP A 109 10.15 -21.90 1.05
N VAL A 110 11.50 -21.81 1.10
CA VAL A 110 12.31 -21.14 0.05
C VAL A 110 12.07 -21.73 -1.34
N ASN A 111 11.79 -23.03 -1.42
CA ASN A 111 11.51 -23.69 -2.69
C ASN A 111 10.03 -23.68 -3.10
N GLU A 112 9.18 -23.03 -2.31
CA GLU A 112 7.73 -22.97 -2.54
C GLU A 112 7.28 -21.62 -3.15
N THR A 113 8.22 -20.68 -3.34
CA THR A 113 7.96 -19.36 -3.87
C THR A 113 9.11 -18.83 -4.72
N ASP A 114 8.76 -18.07 -5.77
CA ASP A 114 9.72 -17.33 -6.60
C ASP A 114 10.00 -15.91 -6.07
N TYR A 115 9.38 -15.52 -4.95
CA TYR A 115 9.42 -14.16 -4.42
C TYR A 115 10.28 -14.01 -3.17
N ALA A 116 11.07 -15.02 -2.80
CA ALA A 116 12.01 -14.91 -1.70
C ALA A 116 13.05 -13.82 -1.97
N ILE A 117 13.31 -12.98 -0.96
CA ILE A 117 14.25 -11.86 -1.12
C ILE A 117 15.65 -12.32 -0.77
N GLY A 118 16.54 -12.26 -1.76
CA GLY A 118 17.94 -12.70 -1.64
C GLY A 118 18.93 -11.55 -1.79
N VAL A 119 20.02 -11.63 -1.04
CA VAL A 119 21.15 -10.70 -1.12
C VAL A 119 22.44 -11.53 -1.10
N ASP A 120 23.34 -11.28 -2.08
CA ASP A 120 24.67 -11.94 -2.18
C ASP A 120 24.62 -13.47 -2.12
N GLY A 121 23.55 -14.07 -2.67
CA GLY A 121 23.37 -15.53 -2.74
C GLY A 121 22.79 -16.18 -1.48
N GLN A 122 22.38 -15.40 -0.50
CA GLN A 122 21.62 -15.82 0.68
C GLN A 122 20.17 -15.36 0.57
N ILE A 123 19.24 -16.08 1.15
CA ILE A 123 17.85 -15.66 1.31
C ILE A 123 17.72 -14.96 2.66
N ASN A 124 17.31 -13.70 2.64
CA ASN A 124 17.21 -12.86 3.84
C ASN A 124 15.78 -12.38 4.13
N GLY A 125 14.83 -12.65 3.24
CA GLY A 125 13.44 -12.21 3.43
C GLY A 125 12.42 -13.24 2.98
N PHE A 126 11.43 -13.48 3.86
CA PHE A 126 10.24 -14.27 3.58
C PHE A 126 9.15 -13.38 2.96
N PRO A 127 8.61 -13.71 1.77
CA PRO A 127 7.53 -12.94 1.16
C PRO A 127 6.21 -13.20 1.89
N THR A 128 5.68 -12.20 2.56
CA THR A 128 4.43 -12.31 3.31
C THR A 128 3.22 -12.25 2.41
N CYS A 129 3.22 -11.30 1.46
CA CYS A 129 2.16 -11.10 0.48
C CYS A 129 2.72 -10.43 -0.77
N LEU A 130 1.92 -10.43 -1.83
CA LEU A 130 2.16 -9.62 -3.01
C LEU A 130 1.26 -8.42 -2.98
N GLU A 131 1.84 -7.26 -3.14
CA GLU A 131 1.11 -6.00 -3.38
C GLU A 131 1.17 -5.68 -4.86
N ALA A 132 -0.01 -5.44 -5.44
CA ALA A 132 -0.14 -4.98 -6.81
C ALA A 132 -0.73 -3.58 -6.84
N ARG A 133 -0.34 -2.79 -7.82
CA ARG A 133 -0.81 -1.43 -8.03
C ARG A 133 -1.32 -1.23 -9.45
N GLY A 134 -2.16 -0.22 -9.59
CA GLY A 134 -2.80 0.13 -10.84
C GLY A 134 -3.91 1.15 -10.62
N VAL A 135 -4.92 1.12 -11.46
CA VAL A 135 -6.10 1.98 -11.34
C VAL A 135 -7.23 1.18 -10.71
N ILE A 136 -7.62 1.55 -9.50
CA ILE A 136 -8.77 0.97 -8.80
C ILE A 136 -10.03 1.61 -9.38
N TYR A 137 -11.07 0.82 -9.61
CA TYR A 137 -12.32 1.30 -10.18
C TYR A 137 -13.55 0.84 -9.40
N ASN A 138 -14.62 1.64 -9.46
CA ASN A 138 -15.96 1.29 -9.01
C ASN A 138 -16.84 1.04 -10.24
N ALA A 139 -17.06 -0.22 -10.59
CA ALA A 139 -17.80 -0.58 -11.80
C ALA A 139 -19.27 -0.18 -11.71
N ASP A 140 -19.93 -0.29 -10.54
CA ASP A 140 -21.32 0.12 -10.39
C ASP A 140 -21.52 1.61 -10.66
N ALA A 141 -20.59 2.45 -10.22
CA ALA A 141 -20.64 3.88 -10.50
C ALA A 141 -20.50 4.19 -12.00
N ILE A 142 -19.63 3.43 -12.70
CA ILE A 142 -19.43 3.55 -14.14
C ILE A 142 -20.70 3.06 -14.89
N GLU A 143 -21.20 1.89 -14.54
CA GLU A 143 -22.37 1.26 -15.17
C GLU A 143 -23.65 2.06 -14.96
N ALA A 144 -23.82 2.68 -13.79
CA ALA A 144 -24.96 3.54 -13.50
C ALA A 144 -25.06 4.75 -14.44
N ILE A 145 -23.92 5.23 -14.93
CA ILE A 145 -23.84 6.37 -15.85
C ILE A 145 -23.87 5.92 -17.30
N THR A 146 -23.07 4.93 -17.65
CA THR A 146 -22.94 4.49 -19.06
C THR A 146 -24.13 3.64 -19.52
N GLY A 147 -24.78 2.96 -18.58
CA GLY A 147 -25.85 1.98 -18.89
C GLY A 147 -25.32 0.68 -19.49
N GLU A 148 -24.02 0.46 -19.50
CA GLU A 148 -23.32 -0.69 -20.07
C GLU A 148 -22.51 -1.40 -18.98
N THR A 149 -22.36 -2.73 -19.07
CA THR A 149 -21.49 -3.47 -18.18
C THR A 149 -20.03 -3.04 -18.40
N PHE A 150 -19.37 -2.66 -17.31
CA PHE A 150 -17.98 -2.23 -17.37
C PHE A 150 -17.04 -3.43 -17.52
N ASN A 151 -16.20 -3.37 -18.55
CA ASN A 151 -15.11 -4.31 -18.74
C ASN A 151 -13.78 -3.54 -18.84
N PRO A 152 -12.86 -3.66 -17.87
CA PRO A 152 -11.59 -2.90 -17.88
C PRO A 152 -10.73 -3.20 -19.11
N ASP A 153 -10.90 -4.38 -19.74
CA ASP A 153 -10.15 -4.75 -20.94
C ASP A 153 -10.46 -3.87 -22.17
N ASP A 154 -11.61 -3.20 -22.17
CA ASP A 154 -12.00 -2.30 -23.26
C ASP A 154 -11.31 -0.92 -23.14
N TYR A 155 -10.68 -0.64 -21.99
CA TYR A 155 -10.12 0.67 -21.65
C TYR A 155 -8.62 0.63 -21.32
N LYS A 156 -7.87 -0.30 -21.92
CA LYS A 156 -6.43 -0.48 -21.70
C LYS A 156 -5.56 0.62 -22.31
N THR A 157 -6.07 1.33 -23.34
CA THR A 157 -5.34 2.43 -23.95
C THR A 157 -5.71 3.75 -23.30
N LEU A 158 -4.79 4.70 -23.31
CA LEU A 158 -5.06 6.03 -22.78
C LEU A 158 -6.21 6.72 -23.54
N ASP A 159 -6.31 6.49 -24.85
CA ASP A 159 -7.36 7.08 -25.67
C ASP A 159 -8.73 6.51 -25.31
N SER A 160 -8.88 5.18 -25.18
CA SER A 160 -10.15 4.58 -24.76
C SER A 160 -10.52 4.97 -23.33
N PHE A 161 -9.54 5.12 -22.44
CA PHE A 161 -9.78 5.59 -21.08
C PHE A 161 -10.27 7.06 -21.07
N LYS A 162 -9.68 7.94 -21.88
CA LYS A 162 -10.17 9.32 -22.05
C LYS A 162 -11.62 9.35 -22.55
N GLU A 163 -11.96 8.51 -23.54
CA GLU A 163 -13.33 8.42 -24.04
C GLU A 163 -14.33 8.00 -22.93
N LEU A 164 -13.92 7.08 -22.05
CA LEU A 164 -14.74 6.70 -20.90
C LEU A 164 -14.91 7.87 -19.93
N LEU A 165 -13.83 8.58 -19.58
CA LEU A 165 -13.92 9.73 -18.69
C LEU A 165 -14.85 10.82 -19.24
N GLU A 166 -14.84 11.08 -20.55
CA GLU A 166 -15.77 12.03 -21.18
C GLU A 166 -17.22 11.54 -21.07
N LYS A 167 -17.50 10.26 -21.31
CA LYS A 167 -18.86 9.68 -21.11
C LYS A 167 -19.33 9.84 -19.66
N LEU A 168 -18.45 9.64 -18.69
CA LEU A 168 -18.78 9.81 -17.27
C LEU A 168 -19.12 11.28 -16.95
N LYS A 169 -18.34 12.23 -17.48
CA LYS A 169 -18.61 13.66 -17.32
C LYS A 169 -19.93 14.08 -17.97
N GLU A 170 -20.18 13.64 -19.19
CA GLU A 170 -21.46 13.90 -19.89
C GLU A 170 -22.65 13.31 -19.13
N GLY A 171 -22.45 12.20 -18.44
CA GLY A 171 -23.45 11.54 -17.60
C GLY A 171 -23.60 12.12 -16.18
N GLY A 172 -22.83 13.17 -15.84
CA GLY A 172 -22.97 13.93 -14.59
C GLY A 172 -21.90 13.69 -13.52
N MET A 173 -20.93 12.83 -13.75
CA MET A 173 -19.76 12.68 -12.87
C MET A 173 -18.66 13.65 -13.35
N GLU A 174 -18.72 14.90 -12.92
CA GLU A 174 -17.85 15.98 -13.41
C GLU A 174 -16.36 15.70 -13.18
N THR A 175 -16.03 14.98 -12.12
CA THR A 175 -14.65 14.70 -11.67
C THR A 175 -14.49 13.20 -11.37
N PRO A 176 -14.35 12.34 -12.40
CA PRO A 176 -14.39 10.90 -12.24
C PRO A 176 -13.15 10.26 -11.64
N THR A 177 -12.10 11.02 -11.36
CA THR A 177 -10.82 10.46 -10.86
C THR A 177 -10.42 11.03 -9.52
N GLY A 178 -9.61 10.28 -8.78
CA GLY A 178 -8.95 10.70 -7.57
C GLY A 178 -7.45 10.45 -7.64
N ILE A 179 -6.68 11.51 -7.45
CA ILE A 179 -5.25 11.46 -7.22
C ILE A 179 -4.89 12.50 -6.16
N MET A 180 -4.06 12.12 -5.22
CA MET A 180 -3.72 12.94 -4.07
C MET A 180 -2.20 12.98 -3.88
N LYS A 181 -1.75 13.95 -3.08
CA LYS A 181 -0.34 14.06 -2.74
C LYS A 181 0.03 13.00 -1.71
N GLU A 182 0.90 12.09 -2.12
CA GLU A 182 1.60 11.20 -1.20
C GLU A 182 2.95 10.80 -1.80
N ASP A 183 4.02 11.05 -1.06
CA ASP A 183 5.38 10.81 -1.56
C ASP A 183 5.61 9.34 -1.91
N TRP A 184 5.14 8.42 -1.05
CA TRP A 184 5.27 6.99 -1.28
C TRP A 184 4.40 6.50 -2.45
N SER A 185 3.20 7.04 -2.63
CA SER A 185 2.29 6.63 -3.70
C SER A 185 2.77 7.16 -5.06
N LEU A 186 3.08 8.44 -5.16
CA LEU A 186 3.46 9.07 -6.43
C LEU A 186 4.93 8.85 -6.77
N ALA A 187 5.85 9.10 -5.83
CA ALA A 187 7.27 9.00 -6.12
C ALA A 187 7.81 7.58 -6.11
N ALA A 188 7.25 6.68 -5.28
CA ALA A 188 7.67 5.29 -5.25
C ALA A 188 6.81 4.41 -6.17
N HIS A 189 5.49 4.37 -5.98
CA HIS A 189 4.65 3.42 -6.70
C HIS A 189 4.31 3.88 -8.10
N PHE A 190 3.88 5.12 -8.30
CA PHE A 190 3.51 5.61 -9.63
C PHE A 190 4.72 5.70 -10.56
N LEU A 191 5.86 6.24 -10.08
CA LEU A 191 7.08 6.27 -10.88
C LEU A 191 7.70 4.89 -11.09
N ALA A 192 7.47 3.92 -10.17
CA ALA A 192 7.92 2.56 -10.38
C ALA A 192 7.24 1.87 -11.57
N GLU A 193 6.05 2.29 -11.99
CA GLU A 193 5.45 1.85 -13.25
C GLU A 193 6.40 2.09 -14.44
N VAL A 194 7.12 3.22 -14.45
CA VAL A 194 8.13 3.50 -15.48
C VAL A 194 9.30 2.53 -15.39
N TYR A 195 9.80 2.29 -14.17
CA TYR A 195 11.03 1.50 -13.97
C TYR A 195 10.79 0.03 -14.31
N GLU A 196 9.71 -0.53 -13.81
CA GLU A 196 9.38 -1.95 -13.92
C GLU A 196 8.90 -2.36 -15.31
N GLN A 197 8.50 -1.39 -16.14
CA GLN A 197 8.10 -1.61 -17.53
C GLN A 197 9.24 -1.39 -18.54
N GLN A 198 10.45 -1.09 -18.10
CA GLN A 198 11.60 -0.98 -19.00
C GLN A 198 12.03 -2.35 -19.51
N PRO A 199 12.54 -2.43 -20.74
CA PRO A 199 13.08 -3.68 -21.29
C PRO A 199 14.25 -4.26 -20.49
N ASP A 200 15.05 -3.40 -19.84
CA ASP A 200 16.14 -3.73 -18.93
C ASP A 200 16.05 -2.82 -17.72
N VAL A 201 15.42 -3.33 -16.66
CA VAL A 201 15.14 -2.59 -15.43
C VAL A 201 16.43 -2.19 -14.72
N GLU A 202 17.40 -3.11 -14.63
CA GLU A 202 18.66 -2.88 -13.92
C GLU A 202 19.49 -1.79 -14.62
N ALA A 203 19.61 -1.86 -15.95
CA ALA A 203 20.32 -0.86 -16.71
C ALA A 203 19.65 0.52 -16.63
N PHE A 204 18.31 0.55 -16.62
CA PHE A 204 17.56 1.80 -16.49
C PHE A 204 17.75 2.42 -15.10
N VAL A 205 17.58 1.64 -14.03
CA VAL A 205 17.80 2.11 -12.66
C VAL A 205 19.23 2.57 -12.44
N SER A 206 20.22 1.85 -12.99
CA SER A 206 21.63 2.27 -12.96
C SER A 206 21.83 3.62 -13.66
N SER A 207 21.20 3.83 -14.80
CA SER A 207 21.28 5.11 -15.53
C SER A 207 20.65 6.28 -14.77
N LEU A 208 19.58 6.03 -14.00
CA LEU A 208 18.99 7.03 -13.10
C LEU A 208 19.96 7.40 -11.98
N TYR A 209 20.58 6.38 -11.36
CA TYR A 209 21.55 6.59 -10.29
C TYR A 209 22.79 7.36 -10.77
N GLU A 210 23.26 7.07 -11.97
CA GLU A 210 24.41 7.73 -12.59
C GLU A 210 24.05 9.11 -13.18
N GLY A 211 22.78 9.49 -13.24
CA GLY A 211 22.31 10.73 -13.85
C GLY A 211 22.45 10.76 -15.38
N THR A 212 22.49 9.59 -16.00
CA THR A 212 22.65 9.44 -17.46
C THR A 212 21.34 9.09 -18.19
N ALA A 213 20.25 8.81 -17.44
CA ALA A 213 18.95 8.49 -18.01
C ALA A 213 18.38 9.65 -18.84
N ASP A 214 17.99 9.37 -20.08
CA ASP A 214 17.28 10.33 -20.94
C ASP A 214 15.77 10.20 -20.75
N LEU A 215 15.24 10.78 -19.67
CA LEU A 215 13.81 10.73 -19.36
C LEU A 215 12.96 11.46 -20.40
N ALA A 216 13.48 12.52 -21.02
CA ALA A 216 12.74 13.31 -21.99
C ALA A 216 12.37 12.50 -23.25
N ASN A 217 13.21 11.51 -23.61
CA ASN A 217 12.97 10.61 -24.73
C ASN A 217 12.59 9.19 -24.30
N ASN A 218 12.30 8.96 -23.03
CA ASN A 218 11.86 7.65 -22.55
C ASN A 218 10.35 7.48 -22.80
N GLU A 219 9.98 6.55 -23.64
CA GLU A 219 8.57 6.33 -24.04
C GLU A 219 7.69 5.95 -22.86
N LYS A 220 8.18 5.11 -21.92
CA LYS A 220 7.43 4.71 -20.74
C LYS A 220 7.19 5.88 -19.78
N PHE A 221 8.21 6.68 -19.54
CA PHE A 221 8.09 7.88 -18.72
C PHE A 221 7.05 8.85 -19.31
N ASN A 222 7.15 9.14 -20.62
CA ASN A 222 6.22 10.04 -21.28
C ASN A 222 4.78 9.50 -21.26
N SER A 223 4.58 8.20 -21.54
CA SER A 223 3.26 7.57 -21.50
C SER A 223 2.63 7.63 -20.10
N LEU A 224 3.44 7.41 -19.05
CA LEU A 224 2.95 7.51 -17.68
C LEU A 224 2.62 8.96 -17.30
N MET A 225 3.40 9.93 -17.74
CA MET A 225 3.11 11.35 -17.52
C MET A 225 1.84 11.79 -18.24
N ASP A 226 1.59 11.31 -19.47
CA ASP A 226 0.35 11.55 -20.17
C ASP A 226 -0.87 10.99 -19.41
N PHE A 227 -0.75 9.80 -18.83
CA PHE A 227 -1.79 9.24 -17.97
C PHE A 227 -1.97 10.07 -16.69
N PHE A 228 -0.88 10.49 -16.05
CA PHE A 228 -0.95 11.36 -14.87
C PHE A 228 -1.69 12.65 -15.15
N ASP A 229 -1.39 13.30 -16.27
CA ASP A 229 -2.06 14.53 -16.70
C ASP A 229 -3.57 14.31 -16.88
N VAL A 230 -3.97 13.19 -17.50
CA VAL A 230 -5.38 12.82 -17.66
C VAL A 230 -6.06 12.62 -16.32
N MET A 231 -5.42 11.93 -15.39
CA MET A 231 -5.94 11.74 -14.03
C MET A 231 -6.09 13.09 -13.32
N MET A 232 -5.11 13.97 -13.41
CA MET A 232 -5.13 15.29 -12.78
C MET A 232 -6.17 16.23 -13.40
N GLU A 233 -6.37 16.20 -14.72
CA GLU A 233 -7.38 17.02 -15.40
C GLU A 233 -8.81 16.68 -14.97
N ASN A 234 -9.06 15.42 -14.61
CA ASN A 234 -10.34 14.88 -14.21
C ASN A 234 -10.48 14.66 -12.69
N ASN A 235 -9.51 15.12 -11.90
CA ASN A 235 -9.41 14.90 -10.46
C ASN A 235 -10.45 15.73 -9.69
N TYR A 236 -11.15 15.08 -8.76
CA TYR A 236 -12.09 15.78 -7.86
C TYR A 236 -11.41 16.88 -7.04
N ALA A 237 -10.14 16.70 -6.72
CA ALA A 237 -9.32 17.62 -5.94
C ALA A 237 -8.36 18.45 -6.82
N LYS A 238 -8.64 18.63 -8.11
CA LYS A 238 -7.78 19.30 -9.10
C LYS A 238 -7.10 20.57 -8.58
N ASP A 239 -7.87 21.47 -7.96
CA ASP A 239 -7.38 22.76 -7.48
C ASP A 239 -6.67 22.67 -6.11
N SER A 240 -6.75 21.54 -5.44
CA SER A 240 -6.25 21.32 -4.08
C SER A 240 -5.64 19.93 -3.86
N ALA A 241 -5.12 19.30 -4.91
CA ALA A 241 -4.58 17.95 -4.85
C ALA A 241 -3.50 17.76 -3.76
N ILE A 242 -2.76 18.84 -3.43
CA ILE A 242 -1.78 18.83 -2.34
C ILE A 242 -2.44 18.69 -0.94
N ALA A 243 -3.70 19.05 -0.80
CA ALA A 243 -4.48 18.96 0.43
C ALA A 243 -5.48 17.78 0.42
N ALA A 244 -5.55 17.03 -0.65
CA ALA A 244 -6.41 15.86 -0.74
C ALA A 244 -5.83 14.71 0.11
N GLU A 245 -6.72 14.09 0.88
CA GLU A 245 -6.36 12.99 1.78
C GLU A 245 -6.75 11.65 1.14
N ARG A 246 -5.90 10.63 1.30
CA ARG A 246 -6.14 9.30 0.74
C ARG A 246 -7.46 8.70 1.22
N GLU A 247 -7.70 8.68 2.52
CA GLU A 247 -8.92 8.13 3.11
C GLU A 247 -10.20 8.77 2.55
N THR A 248 -10.18 10.10 2.28
CA THR A 248 -11.29 10.78 1.62
C THR A 248 -11.47 10.28 0.19
N THR A 249 -10.39 10.05 -0.54
CA THR A 249 -10.44 9.57 -1.93
C THR A 249 -10.95 8.13 -1.99
N GLU A 250 -10.50 7.27 -1.08
CA GLU A 250 -10.96 5.89 -0.93
C GLU A 250 -12.45 5.81 -0.57
N MET A 251 -12.92 6.68 0.35
CA MET A 251 -14.34 6.83 0.67
C MET A 251 -15.15 7.24 -0.57
N MET A 252 -14.70 8.26 -1.29
CA MET A 252 -15.40 8.74 -2.50
C MET A 252 -15.47 7.66 -3.59
N LEU A 253 -14.42 6.86 -3.73
CA LEU A 253 -14.40 5.73 -4.65
C LEU A 253 -15.35 4.62 -4.19
N ALA A 254 -15.33 4.26 -2.91
CA ALA A 254 -16.24 3.27 -2.32
C ALA A 254 -17.71 3.63 -2.59
N GLU A 255 -18.08 4.88 -2.30
CA GLU A 255 -19.45 5.40 -2.43
C GLU A 255 -19.84 5.77 -3.88
N GLY A 256 -18.94 5.58 -4.85
CA GLY A 256 -19.21 5.88 -6.27
C GLY A 256 -19.29 7.37 -6.60
N GLN A 257 -18.73 8.24 -5.78
CA GLN A 257 -18.63 9.67 -6.05
C GLN A 257 -17.54 10.00 -7.09
N ILE A 258 -16.51 9.14 -7.18
CA ILE A 258 -15.55 9.06 -8.26
C ILE A 258 -15.53 7.63 -8.82
N ALA A 259 -15.02 7.46 -10.02
CA ALA A 259 -14.98 6.15 -10.70
C ALA A 259 -13.61 5.47 -10.58
N PHE A 260 -12.54 6.25 -10.49
CA PHE A 260 -11.16 5.76 -10.58
C PHE A 260 -10.22 6.42 -9.58
N MET A 261 -9.27 5.64 -9.05
CA MET A 261 -8.17 6.10 -8.20
C MET A 261 -6.90 5.31 -8.53
N PHE A 262 -5.74 5.96 -8.59
CA PHE A 262 -4.47 5.22 -8.60
C PHE A 262 -4.15 4.74 -7.18
N GLY A 263 -3.91 3.44 -7.04
CA GLY A 263 -3.66 2.82 -5.74
C GLY A 263 -3.20 1.37 -5.87
N GLY A 264 -3.42 0.59 -4.83
CA GLY A 264 -3.07 -0.82 -4.80
C GLY A 264 -4.08 -1.67 -4.03
N ASN A 265 -3.85 -2.97 -3.98
CA ASN A 265 -4.74 -3.90 -3.30
C ASN A 265 -4.80 -3.68 -1.77
N TRP A 266 -3.87 -2.93 -1.18
CA TRP A 266 -3.90 -2.50 0.22
C TRP A 266 -5.02 -1.50 0.53
N ASP A 267 -5.45 -0.69 -0.46
CA ASP A 267 -6.52 0.31 -0.28
C ASP A 267 -7.87 -0.35 0.06
N TRP A 268 -8.03 -1.64 -0.26
CA TRP A 268 -9.23 -2.39 0.06
C TRP A 268 -9.54 -2.41 1.56
N SER A 269 -8.54 -2.42 2.43
CA SER A 269 -8.72 -2.41 3.88
C SER A 269 -9.44 -1.14 4.39
N VAL A 270 -9.30 -0.03 3.68
CA VAL A 270 -9.97 1.23 3.96
C VAL A 270 -11.30 1.33 3.20
N ILE A 271 -11.28 1.02 1.90
CA ILE A 271 -12.47 1.07 1.03
C ILE A 271 -13.63 0.25 1.64
N ASN A 272 -13.36 -0.95 2.15
CA ASN A 272 -14.39 -1.85 2.70
C ASN A 272 -14.96 -1.41 4.05
N ALA A 273 -14.45 -0.33 4.64
CA ALA A 273 -15.00 0.27 5.85
C ALA A 273 -16.14 1.26 5.56
N TYR A 274 -16.34 1.65 4.29
CA TYR A 274 -17.37 2.58 3.84
C TYR A 274 -18.54 1.84 3.16
N ASP A 275 -19.49 2.59 2.62
CA ASP A 275 -20.62 2.05 1.85
C ASP A 275 -20.14 1.67 0.43
N TYR A 276 -19.46 0.55 0.34
CA TYR A 276 -18.81 0.07 -0.87
C TYR A 276 -19.69 -0.90 -1.67
N THR A 277 -19.37 -1.07 -2.95
CA THR A 277 -19.88 -2.17 -3.78
C THR A 277 -18.87 -3.30 -3.89
N GLU A 278 -19.35 -4.54 -4.05
CA GLU A 278 -18.48 -5.68 -4.38
C GLU A 278 -18.05 -5.69 -5.86
N ASN A 279 -18.66 -4.85 -6.70
CA ASN A 279 -18.33 -4.72 -8.12
C ASN A 279 -17.21 -3.66 -8.31
N MET A 280 -16.11 -3.88 -7.61
CA MET A 280 -14.88 -3.09 -7.72
C MET A 280 -13.72 -3.97 -8.18
N GLY A 281 -12.71 -3.36 -8.74
CA GLY A 281 -11.52 -4.08 -9.14
C GLY A 281 -10.36 -3.15 -9.42
N MET A 282 -9.31 -3.71 -9.98
CA MET A 282 -8.10 -2.98 -10.33
C MET A 282 -7.68 -3.33 -11.76
N MET A 283 -7.31 -2.34 -12.54
CA MET A 283 -6.84 -2.48 -13.91
C MET A 283 -5.42 -1.92 -14.06
N PRO A 284 -4.65 -2.44 -15.01
CA PRO A 284 -3.37 -1.83 -15.37
C PRO A 284 -3.51 -0.35 -15.72
N VAL A 285 -2.44 0.42 -15.56
CA VAL A 285 -2.42 1.83 -15.98
C VAL A 285 -2.65 1.90 -17.50
N PRO A 286 -3.70 2.60 -17.97
CA PRO A 286 -3.99 2.74 -19.39
C PRO A 286 -2.87 3.46 -20.13
N GLN A 287 -2.36 2.86 -21.19
CA GLN A 287 -1.26 3.40 -22.00
C GLN A 287 -1.49 3.11 -23.47
N ASN A 288 -1.12 4.04 -24.33
CA ASN A 288 -1.10 3.83 -25.78
C ASN A 288 0.16 3.06 -26.18
N THR A 289 0.13 1.74 -25.96
CA THR A 289 1.25 0.85 -26.23
C THR A 289 0.75 -0.49 -26.79
N ASP A 290 1.61 -1.21 -27.51
CA ASP A 290 1.37 -2.53 -28.07
C ASP A 290 2.35 -3.59 -27.50
N ASP A 291 3.15 -3.25 -26.50
CA ASP A 291 4.14 -4.15 -25.88
C ASP A 291 3.58 -5.01 -24.74
N GLY A 292 2.28 -4.88 -24.45
CA GLY A 292 1.56 -5.64 -23.42
C GLY A 292 1.78 -5.14 -21.99
N SER A 293 2.45 -4.01 -21.78
CA SER A 293 2.63 -3.43 -20.43
C SER A 293 1.32 -2.91 -19.83
N ASN A 294 0.35 -2.53 -20.67
CA ASN A 294 -1.00 -2.14 -20.26
C ASN A 294 -1.97 -3.33 -20.07
N GLU A 295 -1.46 -4.56 -20.03
CA GLU A 295 -2.25 -5.78 -19.81
C GLU A 295 -1.94 -6.43 -18.45
N LYS A 296 -0.99 -5.88 -17.69
CA LYS A 296 -0.51 -6.46 -16.43
C LYS A 296 -0.45 -5.41 -15.35
N LEU A 297 -0.93 -5.79 -14.17
CA LEU A 297 -0.66 -5.02 -12.96
C LEU A 297 0.81 -5.14 -12.61
N VAL A 298 1.36 -4.05 -12.11
CA VAL A 298 2.72 -4.03 -11.56
C VAL A 298 2.65 -4.30 -10.06
N GLY A 299 3.55 -5.12 -9.55
CA GLY A 299 3.52 -5.51 -8.15
C GLY A 299 4.86 -6.01 -7.64
N GLY A 300 4.91 -6.23 -6.33
CA GLY A 300 6.08 -6.73 -5.63
C GLY A 300 5.74 -7.40 -4.32
N ALA A 301 6.72 -8.10 -3.76
CA ALA A 301 6.57 -8.75 -2.46
C ALA A 301 6.73 -7.74 -1.32
N VAL A 302 5.90 -7.90 -0.29
CA VAL A 302 6.15 -7.40 1.06
C VAL A 302 6.73 -8.55 1.86
N SER A 303 7.80 -8.30 2.61
CA SER A 303 8.61 -9.38 3.16
C SER A 303 8.85 -9.23 4.65
N TYR A 304 9.03 -10.36 5.33
CA TYR A 304 9.61 -10.43 6.66
C TYR A 304 11.07 -10.84 6.60
N THR A 305 11.88 -10.29 7.47
CA THR A 305 13.22 -10.78 7.75
C THR A 305 13.39 -11.11 9.22
N HIS A 306 14.21 -12.10 9.52
CA HIS A 306 14.67 -12.40 10.86
C HIS A 306 15.93 -11.60 11.13
N LEU A 307 15.96 -10.89 12.24
CA LEU A 307 17.07 -10.06 12.63
C LEU A 307 17.98 -10.83 13.60
N ARG A 308 19.28 -10.65 13.45
CA ARG A 308 20.25 -11.20 14.41
C ARG A 308 20.03 -10.52 15.76
N ALA A 309 19.76 -11.30 16.79
CA ALA A 309 19.96 -10.84 18.16
C ALA A 309 21.45 -10.53 18.35
N HIS A 310 21.80 -9.49 19.10
CA HIS A 310 23.17 -9.30 19.53
C HIS A 310 23.57 -10.51 20.38
N GLU A 311 24.47 -11.33 19.83
CA GLU A 311 25.14 -12.32 20.68
C GLU A 311 25.98 -11.51 21.68
N THR A 312 25.57 -11.55 22.93
CA THR A 312 26.43 -11.12 24.03
C THR A 312 27.47 -12.21 24.20
N ASP A 313 28.71 -11.90 23.82
CA ASP A 313 29.89 -12.72 24.17
C ASP A 313 29.98 -12.99 25.68
#